data_72446e250a49c0694f03af9d6289cf56
#
_entry.id   72446e250a49c0694f03af9d6289cf56
#
_cell.length_a   1.000
_cell.length_b   1.000
_cell.length_c   1.000
_cell.angle_alpha   90.00
_cell.angle_beta   90.00
_cell.angle_gamma   90.00
#
_symmetry.space_group_name_H-M   'P 1'
#
loop_
_entity.id
_entity.type
_entity.pdbx_description
1 polymer ?
#
loop_
_entity_poly.entity_id
_entity_poly.type
_entity_poly.pdbx_seq_one_letter_code
_entity_poly.pdbx_strand_id
1 'polypeptide(L)' 'MEFLRAAMEELDDPENRAVGLLALRDIAEAYGGMTAVAQEAGITREALYRALSPSGNPTLKTIVAVLRAVGMRLSVVPA' A
#
# COMPACT_ATOMS: atom_id res chain seq x y z
N MET A 1 -1.32 -11.61 -9.25
CA MET A 1 -1.52 -10.19 -9.60
C MET A 1 -0.18 -9.50 -9.80
N GLU A 2 0.22 -9.37 -11.05
CA GLU A 2 1.55 -8.85 -11.39
C GLU A 2 1.76 -7.39 -10.98
N PHE A 3 0.72 -6.55 -11.15
CA PHE A 3 0.85 -5.14 -10.80
C PHE A 3 1.13 -4.96 -9.29
N LEU A 4 0.42 -5.71 -8.45
CA LEU A 4 0.63 -5.62 -7.00
C LEU A 4 2.01 -6.15 -6.61
N ARG A 5 2.45 -7.24 -7.22
CA ARG A 5 3.78 -7.79 -6.96
C ARG A 5 4.86 -6.76 -7.32
N ALA A 6 4.73 -6.14 -8.49
CA ALA A 6 5.68 -5.13 -8.92
C ALA A 6 5.72 -3.95 -7.94
N ALA A 7 4.55 -3.51 -7.45
CA ALA A 7 4.48 -2.42 -6.48
C ALA A 7 5.19 -2.78 -5.17
N MET A 8 5.05 -4.02 -4.70
CA MET A 8 5.71 -4.46 -3.48
C MET A 8 7.23 -4.57 -3.67
N GLU A 9 7.68 -5.00 -4.83
CA GLU A 9 9.10 -5.04 -5.16
C GLU A 9 9.71 -3.63 -5.19
N GLU A 10 8.98 -2.65 -5.69
CA GLU A 10 9.45 -1.26 -5.70
C GLU A 10 9.67 -0.73 -4.28
N LEU A 11 8.92 -1.19 -3.29
CA LEU A 11 9.11 -0.78 -1.90
C LEU A 11 10.43 -1.25 -1.31
N ASP A 12 11.03 -2.34 -1.83
CA ASP A 12 12.34 -2.82 -1.39
C ASP A 12 13.48 -1.96 -1.90
N ASP A 13 13.26 -1.17 -2.94
CA ASP A 13 14.26 -0.30 -3.53
C ASP A 13 14.02 1.13 -3.06
N PRO A 14 14.92 1.71 -2.23
CA PRO A 14 14.74 3.06 -1.74
C PRO A 14 14.59 4.11 -2.84
N GLU A 15 15.20 3.90 -4.00
CA GLU A 15 15.13 4.84 -5.11
C GLU A 15 13.76 4.80 -5.79
N ASN A 16 13.07 3.65 -5.73
CA ASN A 16 11.77 3.46 -6.37
C ASN A 16 10.62 3.44 -5.36
N ARG A 17 10.88 3.75 -4.10
CA ARG A 17 9.88 3.70 -3.05
C ARG A 17 8.67 4.57 -3.35
N ALA A 18 8.90 5.78 -3.86
CA ALA A 18 7.81 6.70 -4.19
C ALA A 18 6.88 6.10 -5.25
N VAL A 19 7.47 5.43 -6.25
CA VAL A 19 6.70 4.75 -7.31
C VAL A 19 5.87 3.62 -6.71
N GLY A 20 6.45 2.83 -5.82
CA GLY A 20 5.74 1.73 -5.15
C GLY A 20 4.58 2.23 -4.31
N LEU A 21 4.76 3.33 -3.59
CA LEU A 21 3.69 3.92 -2.77
C LEU A 21 2.54 4.42 -3.63
N LEU A 22 2.83 5.09 -4.76
CA LEU A 22 1.78 5.53 -5.68
C LEU A 22 1.04 4.35 -6.29
N ALA A 23 1.74 3.27 -6.61
CA ALA A 23 1.11 2.07 -7.13
C ALA A 23 0.16 1.44 -6.11
N LEU A 24 0.55 1.38 -4.83
CA LEU A 24 -0.33 0.89 -3.77
C LEU A 24 -1.57 1.77 -3.62
N ARG A 25 -1.40 3.08 -3.73
CA ARG A 25 -2.52 4.01 -3.69
C ARG A 25 -3.50 3.75 -4.84
N ASP A 26 -2.99 3.57 -6.05
CA ASP A 26 -3.84 3.28 -7.22
C ASP A 26 -4.60 1.97 -7.04
N ILE A 27 -3.95 0.95 -6.50
CA ILE A 27 -4.58 -0.34 -6.21
C ILE A 27 -5.69 -0.16 -5.17
N ALA A 28 -5.43 0.60 -4.10
CA ALA A 28 -6.41 0.84 -3.06
C ALA A 28 -7.65 1.56 -3.63
N GLU A 29 -7.43 2.57 -4.46
CA GLU A 29 -8.54 3.32 -5.08
C GLU A 29 -9.35 2.45 -6.03
N ALA A 30 -8.69 1.55 -6.77
CA ALA A 30 -9.37 0.71 -7.76
C ALA A 30 -10.18 -0.42 -7.13
N TYR A 31 -9.71 -1.00 -6.02
CA TYR A 31 -10.27 -2.24 -5.50
C TYR A 31 -11.03 -2.10 -4.18
N GLY A 32 -10.69 -1.17 -3.34
CA GLY A 32 -11.37 -1.03 -2.05
C GLY A 32 -11.81 0.39 -1.75
N GLY A 33 -11.18 1.35 -2.40
CA GLY A 33 -11.37 2.76 -2.09
C GLY A 33 -10.58 3.17 -0.86
N MET A 34 -10.13 4.42 -0.84
CA MET A 34 -9.28 4.93 0.24
C MET A 34 -10.02 4.96 1.58
N THR A 35 -11.33 5.22 1.56
CA THR A 35 -12.12 5.24 2.79
C THR A 35 -12.17 3.86 3.44
N ALA A 36 -12.41 2.81 2.66
CA ALA A 36 -12.46 1.45 3.17
C ALA A 36 -11.11 1.01 3.71
N VAL A 37 -10.03 1.34 3.01
CA VAL A 37 -8.67 1.01 3.46
C VAL A 37 -8.33 1.75 4.75
N ALA A 38 -8.69 3.02 4.85
CA ALA A 38 -8.45 3.81 6.07
C ALA A 38 -9.19 3.21 7.26
N GLN A 39 -10.43 2.79 7.07
CA GLN A 39 -11.21 2.13 8.12
C GLN A 39 -10.54 0.83 8.54
N GLU A 40 -10.09 0.02 7.61
CA GLU A 40 -9.40 -1.23 7.88
C GLU A 40 -8.11 -0.99 8.69
N ALA A 41 -7.39 0.06 8.37
CA ALA A 41 -6.15 0.41 9.05
C ALA A 41 -6.37 1.15 10.38
N GLY A 42 -7.60 1.62 10.65
CA GLY A 42 -7.89 2.37 11.86
C GLY A 42 -7.29 3.76 11.87
N ILE A 43 -7.15 4.38 10.70
CA ILE A 43 -6.60 5.73 10.55
C ILE A 43 -7.56 6.59 9.72
N THR A 44 -7.31 7.90 9.71
CA THR A 44 -8.11 8.80 8.89
C THR A 44 -7.76 8.64 7.41
N ARG A 45 -8.69 9.03 6.55
CA ARG A 45 -8.46 9.03 5.11
C ARG A 45 -7.27 9.94 4.76
N GLU A 46 -7.17 11.09 5.40
CA GLU A 46 -6.09 12.05 5.19
C GLU A 46 -4.73 11.45 5.58
N ALA A 47 -4.68 10.72 6.70
CA ALA A 47 -3.46 10.05 7.12
C ALA A 47 -3.06 8.95 6.13
N LEU A 48 -4.03 8.23 5.58
CA LEU A 48 -3.74 7.21 4.57
C LEU A 48 -3.18 7.82 3.30
N TYR A 49 -3.79 8.90 2.79
CA TYR A 49 -3.27 9.59 1.61
C TYR A 49 -1.84 10.07 1.83
N ARG A 50 -1.56 10.60 3.02
CA ARG A 50 -0.20 11.05 3.35
C ARG A 50 0.79 9.89 3.41
N ALA A 51 0.38 8.76 4.00
CA ALA A 51 1.23 7.58 4.10
C ALA A 51 1.58 6.99 2.73
N LEU A 52 0.66 7.05 1.78
CA LEU A 52 0.84 6.51 0.43
C LEU A 52 1.25 7.59 -0.59
N SER A 53 1.68 8.76 -0.12
CA SER A 53 2.23 9.80 -0.99
C SER A 53 3.68 9.46 -1.35
N PRO A 54 4.26 10.11 -2.37
CA PRO A 54 5.65 9.84 -2.78
C PRO A 54 6.68 9.99 -1.65
N SER A 55 6.43 10.88 -0.69
CA SER A 55 7.31 11.07 0.46
C SER A 55 6.80 10.37 1.71
N GLY A 56 5.80 9.51 1.58
CA GLY A 56 5.19 8.83 2.71
C GLY A 56 6.06 7.73 3.30
N ASN A 57 5.66 7.30 4.50
CA ASN A 57 6.33 6.20 5.18
C ASN A 57 5.27 5.36 5.88
N PRO A 58 4.53 4.53 5.13
CA PRO A 58 3.44 3.75 5.71
C PRO A 58 3.97 2.73 6.71
N THR A 59 3.20 2.50 7.77
CA THR A 59 3.49 1.43 8.71
C THR A 59 3.15 0.08 8.07
N LEU A 60 3.68 -0.99 8.66
CA LEU A 60 3.31 -2.35 8.25
C LEU A 60 1.79 -2.54 8.35
N LYS A 61 1.16 -2.00 9.39
CA LYS A 61 -0.29 -2.07 9.57
C LYS A 61 -1.03 -1.47 8.38
N THR A 62 -0.57 -0.33 7.88
CA THR A 62 -1.17 0.32 6.71
C THR A 62 -1.01 -0.53 5.45
N ILE A 63 0.19 -1.08 5.24
CA ILE A 63 0.44 -1.95 4.08
C ILE A 63 -0.45 -3.17 4.13
N VAL A 64 -0.57 -3.82 5.28
CA VAL A 64 -1.45 -4.99 5.47
C VAL A 64 -2.90 -4.62 5.17
N ALA A 65 -3.36 -3.45 5.61
CA ALA A 65 -4.72 -3.00 5.35
C ALA A 65 -5.00 -2.81 3.85
N VAL A 66 -4.05 -2.25 3.11
CA VAL A 66 -4.17 -2.12 1.66
C VAL A 66 -4.30 -3.49 1.01
N LEU A 67 -3.44 -4.44 1.40
CA LEU A 67 -3.46 -5.79 0.85
C LEU A 67 -4.78 -6.49 1.15
N ARG A 68 -5.30 -6.37 2.37
CA ARG A 68 -6.59 -6.95 2.76
C ARG A 68 -7.73 -6.38 1.93
N ALA A 69 -7.71 -5.08 1.68
CA ALA A 69 -8.76 -4.42 0.90
C ALA A 69 -8.86 -4.98 -0.52
N VAL A 70 -7.76 -5.49 -1.07
CA VAL A 70 -7.74 -6.10 -2.41
C VAL A 70 -7.73 -7.64 -2.36
N GLY A 71 -8.00 -8.23 -1.20
CA GLY A 71 -8.09 -9.67 -1.04
C GLY A 71 -6.76 -10.41 -0.99
N MET A 72 -5.70 -9.72 -0.61
CA MET A 72 -4.34 -10.27 -0.56
C MET A 72 -3.81 -10.30 0.87
N ARG A 73 -2.70 -10.97 1.08
CA ARG A 73 -1.97 -10.91 2.35
C ARG A 73 -0.49 -10.86 2.12
N LEU A 74 0.20 -10.24 3.09
CA LEU A 74 1.64 -10.14 3.06
C LEU A 74 2.26 -11.53 3.29
N SER A 75 3.32 -11.80 2.54
CA SER A 75 4.08 -13.03 2.67
C SER A 75 5.56 -12.69 2.65
N VAL A 76 6.36 -13.50 3.33
CA VAL A 76 7.81 -13.32 3.39
C VAL A 76 8.48 -14.47 2.67
N VAL A 77 9.42 -14.15 1.79
CA VAL A 77 10.18 -15.15 1.03
C VAL A 77 11.67 -14.89 1.23
N PRO A 78 12.50 -15.92 1.13
CA PRO A 78 13.97 -15.73 1.19
C PRO A 78 14.44 -14.83 0.05
N ALA A 79 15.45 -14.03 0.37
CA ALA A 79 16.05 -13.13 -0.63
C ALA A 79 16.87 -13.94 -1.65
#